data_69ac638964b8cd131e377ca7434fad81
#
_entry.id   69ac638964b8cd131e377ca7434fad81
#
_cell.length_a   1.000
_cell.length_b   1.000
_cell.length_c   1.000
_cell.angle_alpha   90.00
_cell.angle_beta   90.00
_cell.angle_gamma   90.00
#
_symmetry.space_group_name_H-M   'P 1'
#
loop_
_entity.id
_entity.type
_entity.pdbx_description
1 polymer ?
#
loop_
_entity_poly.entity_id
_entity_poly.type
_entity_poly.pdbx_seq_one_letter_code
_entity_poly.pdbx_strand_id
1 'polypeptide(L)'
;MVAWNNAAARPSCGHMNLSWPWRFLRLVAAAGWLAAHGGSLAAQDVSKDKPLELPTYTVTDSRELPPPEPWFYGRIPGFEVLSNASEKSTKRLVGDFQRFFLALSLVWPGVQQKTAVPTSLIICGRGGKFDTFIPTGQQRPNRAMASLTLRAAEQSAIVIDFQTKVLNLSTSEGATAAVSTAAAAEDGVSLGGGDPGFQVDAYRQLYREYIRFLLGGVEPRGPAWFEEGVAQIFMAMEVTNTTIIVGKVENPNTISAEQGALNDAGISGTAPAEDRDFNAALAKRRLLGMDELFAVTHDAPEANNALGGTWAKQAYAFVHWGLYGDQGKHQKAFITFLRRLDREPATEALFKECFKQSYQDMLFTIRGYVEFTNYKIAGVQAGKGEKLPTPPPFELREATEGEVGRIKGDALRLAGDVAAARTAMTTPYIRGERDPQLLAAIGLLERAANDDGRARKFLEAAAQAKAARPRAYLELAKMRFAEATAKPAETQARFSAEQTVAVLTPLFTARTQTPPLAEVYELIAEAWARSIITPGTDHLGVLDEGVRFFPRTTALVYATAVQKVRVGLVADARSLIDLGLRVATEAETRRKFERLQASLPAAK
;
A
#
# COMPACT_ATOMS: atom_id res chain seq x y z
N MET A 1 -18.79 -0.44 -24.51
CA MET A 1 -19.76 -1.49 -24.11
C MET A 1 -19.52 -2.67 -25.04
N VAL A 2 -18.71 -3.62 -24.64
CA VAL A 2 -18.49 -4.87 -25.40
C VAL A 2 -19.11 -5.97 -24.59
N ALA A 3 -20.19 -6.53 -25.12
CA ALA A 3 -20.89 -7.67 -24.54
C ALA A 3 -20.09 -8.93 -24.83
N TRP A 4 -19.64 -9.60 -23.79
CA TRP A 4 -19.02 -10.92 -23.89
C TRP A 4 -20.13 -11.97 -23.97
N ASN A 5 -20.35 -12.48 -25.17
CA ASN A 5 -21.25 -13.59 -25.41
C ASN A 5 -20.60 -14.92 -24.97
N ASN A 6 -21.16 -15.52 -23.95
CA ASN A 6 -20.91 -16.91 -23.58
C ASN A 6 -21.63 -17.84 -24.57
N ALA A 7 -20.91 -18.30 -25.59
CA ALA A 7 -21.41 -19.42 -26.39
C ALA A 7 -20.27 -20.33 -26.85
N ALA A 8 -20.42 -21.56 -26.44
CA ALA A 8 -19.84 -22.77 -26.98
C ALA A 8 -18.46 -23.24 -26.50
N ALA A 9 -18.55 -24.43 -25.97
CA ALA A 9 -17.54 -25.44 -25.66
C ALA A 9 -17.08 -25.50 -24.19
N ARG A 10 -17.79 -26.33 -23.42
CA ARG A 10 -17.34 -26.81 -22.10
C ARG A 10 -16.12 -27.73 -22.26
N PRO A 11 -15.02 -27.40 -21.61
CA PRO A 11 -14.54 -28.18 -20.50
C PRO A 11 -14.70 -27.36 -19.20
N SER A 12 -14.94 -28.02 -18.12
CA SER A 12 -15.30 -27.50 -16.80
C SER A 12 -14.18 -26.62 -16.16
N CYS A 13 -14.01 -25.40 -16.63
CA CYS A 13 -13.31 -24.36 -15.88
C CYS A 13 -14.31 -23.74 -14.92
N GLY A 14 -14.18 -24.05 -13.63
CA GLY A 14 -14.97 -23.38 -12.60
C GLY A 14 -14.65 -21.90 -12.60
N HIS A 15 -15.62 -21.08 -12.96
CA HIS A 15 -15.54 -19.66 -12.74
C HIS A 15 -15.34 -19.43 -11.25
N MET A 16 -14.20 -18.84 -10.90
CA MET A 16 -13.93 -18.38 -9.56
C MET A 16 -14.82 -17.15 -9.31
N ASN A 17 -16.08 -17.42 -8.91
CA ASN A 17 -16.88 -16.40 -8.27
C ASN A 17 -16.26 -16.14 -6.89
N LEU A 18 -15.12 -15.46 -6.87
CA LEU A 18 -14.61 -14.74 -5.72
C LEU A 18 -15.53 -13.53 -5.49
N SER A 19 -16.85 -13.79 -5.41
CA SER A 19 -17.77 -12.83 -4.83
C SER A 19 -17.50 -12.84 -3.33
N TRP A 20 -16.35 -12.27 -2.94
CA TRP A 20 -16.14 -11.79 -1.60
C TRP A 20 -17.34 -10.90 -1.27
N PRO A 21 -17.94 -10.97 -0.11
CA PRO A 21 -19.04 -10.09 0.27
C PRO A 21 -18.51 -8.68 0.55
N TRP A 22 -17.91 -8.09 -0.44
CA TRP A 22 -17.45 -6.71 -0.49
C TRP A 22 -18.63 -5.76 -0.73
N ARG A 23 -19.76 -6.01 -0.07
CA ARG A 23 -20.87 -5.05 -0.07
C ARG A 23 -20.51 -3.69 0.53
N PHE A 24 -19.36 -3.58 1.18
CA PHE A 24 -18.87 -2.32 1.75
C PHE A 24 -18.04 -1.45 0.78
N LEU A 25 -17.63 -1.96 -0.36
CA LEU A 25 -16.77 -1.22 -1.30
C LEU A 25 -17.50 -0.50 -2.43
N ARG A 26 -18.83 -0.51 -2.47
CA ARG A 26 -19.60 0.19 -3.52
C ARG A 26 -19.81 1.69 -3.29
N LEU A 27 -19.23 2.30 -2.28
CA LEU A 27 -19.51 3.71 -1.89
C LEU A 27 -18.51 4.75 -2.41
N VAL A 28 -17.50 4.39 -3.19
CA VAL A 28 -16.53 5.36 -3.71
C VAL A 28 -16.80 5.79 -5.17
N ALA A 29 -17.75 5.16 -5.88
CA ALA A 29 -18.03 5.50 -7.28
C ALA A 29 -19.05 6.66 -7.48
N ALA A 30 -19.52 7.34 -6.43
CA ALA A 30 -20.53 8.41 -6.53
C ALA A 30 -19.96 9.83 -6.36
N ALA A 31 -18.64 10.03 -6.39
CA ALA A 31 -18.03 11.36 -6.22
C ALA A 31 -17.95 12.20 -7.51
N GLY A 32 -18.70 11.83 -8.56
CA GLY A 32 -18.62 12.48 -9.86
C GLY A 32 -19.75 13.47 -10.21
N TRP A 33 -20.76 13.66 -9.37
CA TRP A 33 -21.94 14.47 -9.75
C TRP A 33 -22.53 15.28 -8.61
N LEU A 34 -21.82 16.28 -8.11
CA LEU A 34 -22.40 17.37 -7.29
C LEU A 34 -21.43 18.57 -7.22
N ALA A 35 -21.07 19.07 -8.39
CA ALA A 35 -20.40 20.36 -8.53
C ALA A 35 -21.37 21.38 -9.13
N ALA A 36 -22.47 21.68 -8.45
CA ALA A 36 -23.29 22.86 -8.76
C ALA A 36 -24.25 23.08 -7.60
N HIS A 37 -23.89 23.94 -6.68
CA HIS A 37 -24.64 24.80 -5.78
C HIS A 37 -23.83 25.03 -4.49
N GLY A 38 -22.63 25.57 -4.64
CA GLY A 38 -21.86 26.14 -3.55
C GLY A 38 -22.13 27.64 -3.51
N GLY A 39 -22.95 28.08 -2.59
CA GLY A 39 -22.99 29.49 -2.24
C GLY A 39 -21.57 29.98 -1.90
N SER A 40 -21.08 30.91 -2.68
CA SER A 40 -19.80 31.58 -2.47
C SER A 40 -19.85 32.34 -1.14
N LEU A 41 -19.31 31.74 -0.09
CA LEU A 41 -18.73 32.53 1.00
C LEU A 41 -17.48 33.17 0.41
N ALA A 42 -17.61 34.41 -0.04
CA ALA A 42 -16.46 35.23 -0.37
C ALA A 42 -15.54 35.24 0.86
N ALA A 43 -14.48 34.45 0.82
CA ALA A 43 -13.37 34.61 1.71
C ALA A 43 -12.82 36.01 1.46
N GLN A 44 -13.12 36.94 2.36
CA GLN A 44 -12.40 38.19 2.41
C GLN A 44 -10.93 37.84 2.57
N ASP A 45 -10.18 38.25 1.56
CA ASP A 45 -8.73 38.09 1.40
C ASP A 45 -8.03 38.90 2.51
N VAL A 46 -7.94 38.31 3.69
CA VAL A 46 -7.23 38.88 4.83
C VAL A 46 -5.80 38.36 4.78
N SER A 47 -5.01 39.12 4.16
CA SER A 47 -3.53 39.12 4.13
C SER A 47 -3.00 39.21 2.69
N LYS A 48 -3.15 40.39 2.10
CA LYS A 48 -2.34 40.77 0.94
C LYS A 48 -0.90 40.95 1.37
N ASP A 49 -0.05 40.07 0.83
CA ASP A 49 1.31 40.39 0.35
C ASP A 49 2.35 40.88 1.35
N LYS A 50 2.65 40.09 2.39
CA LYS A 50 4.04 40.02 2.81
C LYS A 50 4.70 38.87 2.04
N PRO A 51 5.78 39.09 1.27
CA PRO A 51 6.51 38.04 0.64
C PRO A 51 6.96 37.04 1.71
N LEU A 52 6.61 35.77 1.52
CA LEU A 52 6.97 34.71 2.46
C LEU A 52 8.47 34.43 2.30
N GLU A 53 9.28 34.85 3.27
CA GLU A 53 10.70 34.51 3.28
C GLU A 53 10.89 33.04 3.59
N LEU A 54 11.24 32.27 2.56
CA LEU A 54 11.58 30.86 2.72
C LEU A 54 12.87 30.68 3.53
N PRO A 55 12.97 29.60 4.34
CA PRO A 55 14.18 29.31 5.10
C PRO A 55 15.39 29.13 4.20
N THR A 56 16.49 29.70 4.61
CA THR A 56 17.80 29.46 3.98
C THR A 56 18.49 28.28 4.65
N TYR A 57 19.15 27.45 3.84
CA TYR A 57 20.10 26.45 4.33
C TYR A 57 21.51 26.98 4.09
N THR A 58 22.32 27.02 5.14
CA THR A 58 23.73 27.40 5.02
C THR A 58 24.49 26.17 4.54
N VAL A 59 25.08 26.26 3.35
CA VAL A 59 26.01 25.26 2.82
C VAL A 59 27.41 25.83 2.97
N THR A 60 28.23 25.17 3.76
CA THR A 60 29.60 25.63 4.06
C THR A 60 30.50 25.50 2.84
N ASP A 61 30.28 24.46 2.01
CA ASP A 61 30.93 24.28 0.71
C ASP A 61 29.92 23.65 -0.28
N SER A 62 29.72 24.29 -1.44
CA SER A 62 28.84 23.78 -2.50
C SER A 62 29.32 22.44 -3.09
N ARG A 63 30.60 22.10 -2.88
CA ARG A 63 31.18 20.80 -3.26
C ARG A 63 30.71 19.65 -2.36
N GLU A 64 30.13 19.93 -1.20
CA GLU A 64 29.55 18.93 -0.30
C GLU A 64 28.17 18.46 -0.76
N LEU A 65 27.51 19.17 -1.67
CA LEU A 65 26.22 18.75 -2.20
C LEU A 65 26.39 17.55 -3.15
N PRO A 66 25.65 16.45 -2.95
CA PRO A 66 25.69 15.31 -3.86
C PRO A 66 25.45 15.76 -5.31
N PRO A 67 26.19 15.24 -6.29
CA PRO A 67 25.94 15.60 -7.69
C PRO A 67 24.54 15.18 -8.12
N PRO A 68 23.93 15.86 -9.12
CA PRO A 68 22.67 15.41 -9.70
C PRO A 68 22.78 13.98 -10.19
N GLU A 69 21.80 13.16 -9.81
CA GLU A 69 21.72 11.79 -10.28
C GLU A 69 20.75 11.73 -11.48
N PRO A 70 21.11 11.08 -12.59
CA PRO A 70 20.19 10.91 -13.73
C PRO A 70 19.10 9.91 -13.36
N TRP A 71 17.87 10.38 -13.34
CA TRP A 71 16.66 9.59 -13.12
C TRP A 71 15.65 9.87 -14.21
N PHE A 72 14.84 8.87 -14.55
CA PHE A 72 13.67 9.00 -15.39
C PHE A 72 12.42 9.13 -14.54
N TYR A 73 11.48 9.94 -14.99
CA TYR A 73 10.17 10.12 -14.40
C TYR A 73 9.08 9.79 -15.40
N GLY A 74 8.04 9.12 -14.91
CA GLY A 74 6.84 8.83 -15.68
C GLY A 74 5.62 8.70 -14.78
N ARG A 75 4.45 8.67 -15.40
CA ARG A 75 3.18 8.41 -14.70
C ARG A 75 2.42 7.29 -15.37
N ILE A 76 1.93 6.38 -14.56
CA ILE A 76 0.98 5.35 -14.97
C ILE A 76 -0.23 5.40 -14.02
N PRO A 77 -1.38 4.81 -14.37
CA PRO A 77 -2.54 4.85 -13.50
C PRO A 77 -2.23 4.35 -12.08
N GLY A 78 -2.35 5.24 -11.10
CA GLY A 78 -2.11 4.95 -9.69
C GLY A 78 -0.66 5.10 -9.20
N PHE A 79 0.31 5.38 -10.09
CA PHE A 79 1.73 5.48 -9.71
C PHE A 79 2.46 6.65 -10.34
N GLU A 80 3.36 7.25 -9.55
CA GLU A 80 4.49 8.02 -10.06
C GLU A 80 5.70 7.08 -10.15
N VAL A 81 6.31 6.99 -11.32
CA VAL A 81 7.48 6.14 -11.57
C VAL A 81 8.75 6.99 -11.50
N LEU A 82 9.72 6.57 -10.71
CA LEU A 82 11.06 7.14 -10.65
C LEU A 82 12.08 6.02 -10.89
N SER A 83 12.90 6.11 -11.92
CA SER A 83 13.85 5.05 -12.31
C SER A 83 15.22 5.59 -12.65
N ASN A 84 16.27 4.96 -12.13
CA ASN A 84 17.63 5.16 -12.61
C ASN A 84 18.19 3.92 -13.37
N ALA A 85 17.32 3.00 -13.75
CA ALA A 85 17.62 1.99 -14.76
C ALA A 85 17.64 2.62 -16.17
N SER A 86 18.12 1.87 -17.18
CA SER A 86 18.06 2.36 -18.55
C SER A 86 16.62 2.62 -19.00
N GLU A 87 16.44 3.56 -19.92
CA GLU A 87 15.11 3.89 -20.46
C GLU A 87 14.40 2.67 -21.03
N LYS A 88 15.13 1.83 -21.79
CA LYS A 88 14.63 0.60 -22.39
C LYS A 88 14.16 -0.39 -21.32
N SER A 89 14.97 -0.62 -20.29
CA SER A 89 14.65 -1.52 -19.19
C SER A 89 13.48 -1.02 -18.36
N THR A 90 13.42 0.29 -18.09
CA THR A 90 12.31 0.92 -17.39
C THR A 90 11.00 0.78 -18.17
N LYS A 91 11.01 1.10 -19.48
CA LYS A 91 9.82 0.96 -20.33
C LYS A 91 9.32 -0.48 -20.37
N ARG A 92 10.23 -1.46 -20.43
CA ARG A 92 9.87 -2.89 -20.41
C ARG A 92 9.23 -3.28 -19.08
N LEU A 93 9.89 -3.01 -17.95
CA LEU A 93 9.37 -3.36 -16.62
C LEU A 93 8.01 -2.72 -16.34
N VAL A 94 7.88 -1.43 -16.59
CA VAL A 94 6.64 -0.70 -16.37
C VAL A 94 5.53 -1.17 -17.33
N GLY A 95 5.86 -1.48 -18.58
CA GLY A 95 4.91 -2.02 -19.55
C GLY A 95 4.39 -3.41 -19.12
N ASP A 96 5.27 -4.29 -18.64
CA ASP A 96 4.88 -5.61 -18.13
C ASP A 96 4.06 -5.48 -16.84
N PHE A 97 4.41 -4.53 -15.96
CA PHE A 97 3.63 -4.24 -14.76
C PHE A 97 2.22 -3.72 -15.10
N GLN A 98 2.10 -2.85 -16.11
CA GLN A 98 0.78 -2.41 -16.58
C GLN A 98 -0.05 -3.57 -17.17
N ARG A 99 0.58 -4.52 -17.87
CA ARG A 99 -0.09 -5.73 -18.36
C ARG A 99 -0.58 -6.60 -17.19
N PHE A 100 0.28 -6.79 -16.18
CA PHE A 100 -0.08 -7.51 -14.95
C PHE A 100 -1.27 -6.84 -14.26
N PHE A 101 -1.22 -5.53 -14.10
CA PHE A 101 -2.28 -4.73 -13.50
C PHE A 101 -3.62 -4.88 -14.24
N LEU A 102 -3.57 -4.84 -15.58
CA LEU A 102 -4.76 -5.03 -16.41
C LEU A 102 -5.29 -6.47 -16.32
N ALA A 103 -4.40 -7.46 -16.36
CA ALA A 103 -4.75 -8.87 -16.21
C ALA A 103 -5.41 -9.13 -14.85
N LEU A 104 -4.88 -8.54 -13.77
CA LEU A 104 -5.45 -8.64 -12.44
C LEU A 104 -6.91 -8.12 -12.39
N SER A 105 -7.22 -7.02 -13.10
CA SER A 105 -8.59 -6.51 -13.17
C SER A 105 -9.57 -7.46 -13.85
N LEU A 106 -9.09 -8.29 -14.76
CA LEU A 106 -9.91 -9.28 -15.48
C LEU A 106 -10.14 -10.55 -14.66
N VAL A 107 -9.13 -11.02 -13.93
CA VAL A 107 -9.23 -12.23 -13.12
C VAL A 107 -9.81 -11.96 -11.73
N TRP A 108 -9.67 -10.75 -11.24
CA TRP A 108 -10.18 -10.33 -9.93
C TRP A 108 -10.91 -9.00 -9.99
N PRO A 109 -12.08 -8.92 -10.63
CA PRO A 109 -12.79 -7.66 -10.89
C PRO A 109 -13.28 -6.96 -9.60
N GLY A 110 -13.29 -7.66 -8.46
CA GLY A 110 -13.65 -7.08 -7.17
C GLY A 110 -12.50 -6.40 -6.44
N VAL A 111 -11.25 -6.56 -6.92
CA VAL A 111 -10.10 -5.92 -6.27
C VAL A 111 -10.05 -4.45 -6.64
N GLN A 112 -9.98 -3.60 -5.62
CA GLN A 112 -9.83 -2.16 -5.83
C GLN A 112 -8.36 -1.84 -6.11
N GLN A 113 -8.01 -1.71 -7.37
CA GLN A 113 -6.62 -1.43 -7.79
C GLN A 113 -6.23 0.03 -7.66
N LYS A 114 -7.21 0.93 -7.70
CA LYS A 114 -6.97 2.37 -7.49
C LYS A 114 -6.93 2.64 -6.00
N THR A 115 -5.75 2.79 -5.46
CA THR A 115 -5.59 3.30 -4.10
C THR A 115 -5.77 4.81 -4.12
N ALA A 116 -6.47 5.34 -3.11
CA ALA A 116 -6.56 6.78 -2.92
C ALA A 116 -5.20 7.37 -2.51
N VAL A 117 -4.34 6.54 -1.94
CA VAL A 117 -3.01 6.95 -1.45
C VAL A 117 -2.04 7.07 -2.63
N PRO A 118 -1.42 8.24 -2.85
CA PRO A 118 -0.38 8.42 -3.85
C PRO A 118 0.76 7.42 -3.64
N THR A 119 1.12 6.70 -4.68
CA THR A 119 2.12 5.63 -4.60
C THR A 119 3.23 5.89 -5.59
N SER A 120 4.47 5.85 -5.13
CA SER A 120 5.66 5.94 -5.97
C SER A 120 6.19 4.55 -6.27
N LEU A 121 6.53 4.28 -7.53
CA LEU A 121 7.26 3.11 -7.98
C LEU A 121 8.70 3.52 -8.24
N ILE A 122 9.62 3.14 -7.35
CA ILE A 122 11.04 3.48 -7.44
C ILE A 122 11.79 2.27 -7.96
N ILE A 123 12.43 2.42 -9.12
CA ILE A 123 13.18 1.36 -9.79
C ILE A 123 14.67 1.67 -9.65
N CYS A 124 15.35 0.93 -8.79
CA CYS A 124 16.77 1.09 -8.52
C CYS A 124 17.58 0.25 -9.52
N GLY A 125 18.09 0.88 -10.56
CA GLY A 125 19.09 0.32 -11.46
C GLY A 125 20.51 0.48 -10.90
N ARG A 126 21.52 0.45 -11.78
CA ARG A 126 22.92 0.58 -11.41
C ARG A 126 23.17 1.90 -10.68
N GLY A 127 23.65 1.84 -9.43
CA GLY A 127 23.87 3.01 -8.58
C GLY A 127 22.63 3.51 -7.81
N GLY A 128 21.45 2.90 -8.00
CA GLY A 128 20.19 3.32 -7.35
C GLY A 128 20.11 3.07 -5.85
N LYS A 129 21.10 2.38 -5.28
CA LYS A 129 21.26 2.18 -3.83
C LYS A 129 19.98 1.69 -3.15
N PHE A 130 19.37 0.61 -3.67
CA PHE A 130 18.17 0.00 -3.11
C PHE A 130 18.25 -0.18 -1.58
N ASP A 131 19.42 -0.58 -1.07
CA ASP A 131 19.63 -0.84 0.35
C ASP A 131 19.36 0.37 1.25
N THR A 132 19.42 1.59 0.72
CA THR A 132 19.13 2.81 1.49
C THR A 132 17.64 2.97 1.83
N PHE A 133 16.76 2.27 1.11
CA PHE A 133 15.31 2.29 1.35
C PHE A 133 14.85 1.21 2.33
N ILE A 134 15.74 0.33 2.79
CA ILE A 134 15.40 -0.68 3.80
C ILE A 134 15.13 0.03 5.13
N PRO A 135 13.97 -0.24 5.79
CA PRO A 135 13.62 0.42 7.03
C PRO A 135 14.71 0.31 8.10
N THR A 136 15.03 1.43 8.75
CA THR A 136 15.98 1.49 9.85
C THR A 136 15.47 0.64 11.02
N GLY A 137 16.30 -0.27 11.52
CA GLY A 137 15.94 -1.19 12.60
C GLY A 137 15.48 -2.58 12.13
N GLN A 138 15.18 -2.78 10.86
CA GLN A 138 15.11 -4.12 10.32
C GLN A 138 16.56 -4.61 10.12
N GLN A 139 16.95 -5.67 10.84
CA GLN A 139 18.16 -6.40 10.47
C GLN A 139 17.99 -6.78 9.00
N ARG A 140 19.02 -6.51 8.17
CA ARG A 140 18.99 -6.85 6.75
C ARG A 140 18.36 -8.23 6.58
N PRO A 141 17.10 -8.31 6.14
CA PRO A 141 16.56 -9.60 5.81
C PRO A 141 17.42 -10.11 4.69
N ASN A 142 17.66 -11.37 4.70
CA ASN A 142 18.41 -12.15 3.74
C ASN A 142 18.74 -11.39 2.45
N ARG A 143 19.98 -11.42 1.99
CA ARG A 143 20.56 -10.72 0.82
C ARG A 143 19.78 -10.82 -0.51
N ALA A 144 18.66 -11.51 -0.50
CA ALA A 144 17.78 -11.76 -1.64
C ALA A 144 16.58 -10.82 -1.77
N MET A 145 16.48 -9.76 -0.95
CA MET A 145 15.39 -8.79 -1.10
C MET A 145 15.59 -7.99 -2.40
N ALA A 146 14.67 -8.15 -3.34
CA ALA A 146 14.66 -7.41 -4.61
C ALA A 146 13.51 -6.38 -4.68
N SER A 147 12.63 -6.34 -3.69
CA SER A 147 11.54 -5.36 -3.60
C SER A 147 11.12 -5.15 -2.16
N LEU A 148 10.55 -4.00 -1.88
CA LEU A 148 9.94 -3.67 -0.60
C LEU A 148 8.81 -2.66 -0.78
N THR A 149 7.86 -2.67 0.14
CA THR A 149 6.77 -1.69 0.20
C THR A 149 6.91 -0.84 1.46
N LEU A 150 6.93 0.46 1.28
CA LEU A 150 6.90 1.46 2.34
C LEU A 150 5.51 2.09 2.36
N ARG A 151 4.89 2.20 3.53
CA ARG A 151 3.50 2.64 3.63
C ARG A 151 3.27 3.61 4.77
N ALA A 152 2.48 4.65 4.48
CA ALA A 152 1.83 5.50 5.47
C ALA A 152 0.38 5.78 5.02
N ALA A 153 -0.42 6.39 5.89
CA ALA A 153 -1.81 6.74 5.57
C ALA A 153 -1.94 7.72 4.40
N GLU A 154 -0.92 8.53 4.16
CA GLU A 154 -0.93 9.61 3.17
C GLU A 154 -0.14 9.29 1.90
N GLN A 155 0.78 8.34 1.94
CA GLN A 155 1.72 8.06 0.87
C GLN A 155 2.30 6.66 0.99
N SER A 156 2.63 6.07 -0.14
CA SER A 156 3.28 4.76 -0.20
C SER A 156 4.38 4.77 -1.26
N ALA A 157 5.33 3.85 -1.14
CA ALA A 157 6.32 3.60 -2.16
C ALA A 157 6.54 2.09 -2.31
N ILE A 158 6.65 1.64 -3.54
CA ILE A 158 7.16 0.32 -3.89
C ILE A 158 8.54 0.54 -4.47
N VAL A 159 9.55 -0.04 -3.85
CA VAL A 159 10.94 0.09 -4.29
C VAL A 159 11.42 -1.25 -4.81
N ILE A 160 12.08 -1.23 -5.95
CA ILE A 160 12.55 -2.45 -6.63
C ILE A 160 14.04 -2.34 -6.89
N ASP A 161 14.77 -3.38 -6.54
CA ASP A 161 16.14 -3.58 -6.98
C ASP A 161 16.13 -4.23 -8.38
N PHE A 162 16.33 -3.42 -9.38
CA PHE A 162 16.40 -3.90 -10.77
C PHE A 162 17.82 -4.32 -11.17
N GLN A 163 18.79 -4.25 -10.25
CA GLN A 163 20.08 -4.87 -10.44
C GLN A 163 19.89 -6.37 -10.24
N THR A 164 20.23 -7.13 -11.26
CA THR A 164 20.29 -8.58 -11.18
C THR A 164 21.34 -8.97 -10.14
N LYS A 165 20.91 -9.33 -8.93
CA LYS A 165 21.80 -9.87 -7.91
C LYS A 165 21.98 -11.35 -8.17
N VAL A 166 23.18 -11.74 -8.55
CA VAL A 166 23.57 -13.13 -8.58
C VAL A 166 23.99 -13.53 -7.17
N LEU A 167 23.24 -14.42 -6.52
CA LEU A 167 23.57 -14.96 -5.22
C LEU A 167 24.50 -16.15 -5.41
N ASN A 168 25.79 -16.00 -5.11
CA ASN A 168 26.71 -17.12 -5.02
C ASN A 168 26.47 -17.85 -3.69
N LEU A 169 25.81 -18.98 -3.75
CA LEU A 169 25.65 -19.89 -2.60
C LEU A 169 26.88 -20.79 -2.52
N SER A 170 27.97 -20.30 -1.94
CA SER A 170 29.07 -21.19 -1.55
C SER A 170 28.59 -22.03 -0.34
N THR A 171 28.63 -23.35 -0.52
CA THR A 171 28.23 -24.35 0.46
C THR A 171 29.21 -24.57 1.61
N SER A 172 30.18 -23.69 1.82
CA SER A 172 31.12 -23.79 2.94
C SER A 172 30.60 -23.04 4.15
N GLU A 173 30.34 -23.75 5.22
CA GLU A 173 30.15 -23.19 6.55
C GLU A 173 31.32 -22.26 6.89
N GLY A 174 31.05 -20.96 6.96
CA GLY A 174 32.04 -19.95 7.36
C GLY A 174 32.46 -18.92 6.31
N ALA A 175 32.03 -19.04 5.06
CA ALA A 175 32.35 -18.04 4.03
C ALA A 175 31.31 -16.91 4.02
N THR A 176 31.76 -15.68 4.22
CA THR A 176 30.98 -14.50 3.92
C THR A 176 30.63 -14.52 2.43
N ALA A 177 29.37 -14.74 2.09
CA ALA A 177 28.90 -14.79 0.71
C ALA A 177 29.23 -13.45 0.01
N ALA A 178 30.12 -13.48 -0.95
CA ALA A 178 30.40 -12.34 -1.81
C ALA A 178 29.22 -12.16 -2.77
N VAL A 179 28.56 -11.03 -2.70
CA VAL A 179 27.56 -10.62 -3.69
C VAL A 179 28.33 -10.06 -4.87
N SER A 180 28.47 -10.81 -5.94
CA SER A 180 28.92 -10.24 -7.21
C SER A 180 27.72 -9.62 -7.92
N THR A 181 27.78 -8.31 -8.15
CA THR A 181 26.87 -7.63 -9.07
C THR A 181 27.34 -7.96 -10.49
N ALA A 182 26.83 -9.03 -11.07
CA ALA A 182 26.92 -9.18 -12.50
C ALA A 182 26.00 -8.11 -13.12
N ALA A 183 26.59 -7.22 -13.92
CA ALA A 183 25.80 -6.32 -14.73
C ALA A 183 24.85 -7.17 -15.56
N ALA A 184 23.55 -6.89 -15.49
CA ALA A 184 22.65 -7.40 -16.50
C ALA A 184 23.22 -6.93 -17.84
N ALA A 185 23.77 -7.86 -18.59
CA ALA A 185 24.19 -7.58 -19.94
C ALA A 185 22.92 -7.17 -20.68
N GLU A 186 22.91 -5.98 -21.22
CA GLU A 186 21.78 -5.47 -22.02
C GLU A 186 21.50 -6.37 -23.24
N ASP A 187 22.37 -7.35 -23.50
CA ASP A 187 22.35 -8.29 -24.62
C ASP A 187 22.68 -9.75 -24.23
N GLY A 188 22.12 -10.26 -23.17
CA GLY A 188 21.92 -11.71 -22.96
C GLY A 188 23.15 -12.63 -23.00
N VAL A 189 24.41 -12.14 -22.91
CA VAL A 189 25.61 -12.96 -22.90
C VAL A 189 26.47 -12.62 -21.69
N SER A 190 26.44 -13.50 -20.68
CA SER A 190 27.41 -13.48 -19.59
C SER A 190 28.71 -14.16 -20.04
N LEU A 191 29.72 -13.38 -20.31
CA LEU A 191 31.11 -13.86 -20.48
C LEU A 191 31.89 -13.55 -19.20
N GLY A 192 31.94 -14.49 -18.28
CA GLY A 192 32.77 -14.38 -17.09
C GLY A 192 32.66 -15.64 -16.25
N GLY A 193 33.78 -16.41 -16.18
CA GLY A 193 33.90 -17.64 -15.40
C GLY A 193 33.89 -17.39 -13.91
N GLY A 194 32.73 -17.10 -13.36
CA GLY A 194 32.42 -17.07 -11.95
C GLY A 194 31.31 -18.07 -11.66
N ASP A 195 31.35 -18.65 -10.46
CA ASP A 195 30.36 -19.59 -9.96
C ASP A 195 28.94 -19.13 -10.29
N PRO A 196 28.09 -19.94 -10.95
CA PRO A 196 26.77 -19.51 -11.37
C PRO A 196 25.90 -19.23 -10.14
N GLY A 197 25.61 -17.97 -9.93
CA GLY A 197 24.78 -17.52 -8.85
C GLY A 197 23.30 -17.54 -9.24
N PHE A 198 22.44 -17.53 -8.23
CA PHE A 198 20.99 -17.47 -8.39
C PHE A 198 20.53 -16.04 -8.71
N GLN A 199 19.72 -15.89 -9.74
CA GLN A 199 19.13 -14.61 -10.14
C GLN A 199 17.75 -14.44 -9.55
N VAL A 200 17.54 -13.36 -8.78
CA VAL A 200 16.21 -13.00 -8.27
C VAL A 200 15.41 -12.32 -9.38
N ASP A 201 14.23 -12.86 -9.68
CA ASP A 201 13.33 -12.27 -10.67
C ASP A 201 12.61 -11.03 -10.11
N ALA A 202 13.09 -9.85 -10.49
CA ALA A 202 12.53 -8.57 -10.05
C ALA A 202 11.07 -8.36 -10.50
N TYR A 203 10.63 -8.95 -11.62
CA TYR A 203 9.25 -8.86 -12.08
C TYR A 203 8.32 -9.63 -11.15
N ARG A 204 8.67 -10.88 -10.83
CA ARG A 204 7.89 -11.71 -9.90
C ARG A 204 7.81 -11.08 -8.52
N GLN A 205 8.92 -10.50 -8.03
CA GLN A 205 8.95 -9.80 -6.76
C GLN A 205 8.06 -8.54 -6.78
N LEU A 206 8.07 -7.76 -7.86
CA LEU A 206 7.17 -6.63 -8.02
C LEU A 206 5.70 -7.04 -7.94
N TYR A 207 5.33 -8.13 -8.63
CA TYR A 207 3.94 -8.62 -8.61
C TYR A 207 3.53 -9.06 -7.22
N ARG A 208 4.40 -9.79 -6.50
CA ARG A 208 4.18 -10.18 -5.11
C ARG A 208 3.97 -8.95 -4.20
N GLU A 209 4.88 -7.98 -4.26
CA GLU A 209 4.78 -6.77 -3.45
C GLU A 209 3.54 -5.94 -3.78
N TYR A 210 3.18 -5.86 -5.04
CA TYR A 210 1.97 -5.14 -5.44
C TYR A 210 0.69 -5.79 -4.88
N ILE A 211 0.59 -7.11 -4.91
CA ILE A 211 -0.57 -7.81 -4.32
C ILE A 211 -0.60 -7.59 -2.80
N ARG A 212 0.54 -7.69 -2.10
CA ARG A 212 0.63 -7.38 -0.67
C ARG A 212 0.26 -5.92 -0.39
N PHE A 213 0.67 -5.01 -1.27
CA PHE A 213 0.27 -3.61 -1.20
C PHE A 213 -1.25 -3.45 -1.31
N LEU A 214 -1.92 -4.11 -2.24
CA LEU A 214 -3.37 -4.04 -2.38
C LEU A 214 -4.10 -4.62 -1.16
N LEU A 215 -3.72 -5.82 -0.73
CA LEU A 215 -4.36 -6.52 0.38
C LEU A 215 -4.15 -5.80 1.72
N GLY A 216 -2.96 -5.26 1.94
CA GLY A 216 -2.67 -4.51 3.14
C GLY A 216 -3.38 -3.15 3.23
N GLY A 217 -4.03 -2.67 2.16
CA GLY A 217 -4.90 -1.48 2.15
C GLY A 217 -6.36 -1.78 2.52
N VAL A 218 -6.69 -3.04 2.79
CA VAL A 218 -8.05 -3.46 3.13
C VAL A 218 -8.27 -3.39 4.64
N GLU A 219 -9.43 -2.92 5.07
CA GLU A 219 -9.83 -2.88 6.48
C GLU A 219 -11.09 -3.72 6.74
N PRO A 220 -11.06 -4.65 7.73
CA PRO A 220 -9.88 -5.02 8.50
C PRO A 220 -8.83 -5.72 7.62
N ARG A 221 -7.56 -5.54 7.97
CA ARG A 221 -6.46 -6.19 7.27
C ARG A 221 -6.53 -7.70 7.48
N GLY A 222 -6.40 -8.46 6.40
CA GLY A 222 -6.38 -9.92 6.46
C GLY A 222 -5.16 -10.48 7.19
N PRO A 223 -5.16 -11.78 7.58
CA PRO A 223 -4.02 -12.41 8.22
C PRO A 223 -2.78 -12.42 7.30
N ALA A 224 -1.57 -12.34 7.90
CA ALA A 224 -0.31 -12.29 7.14
C ALA A 224 -0.13 -13.51 6.21
N TRP A 225 -0.46 -14.71 6.69
CA TRP A 225 -0.39 -15.94 5.88
C TRP A 225 -1.32 -15.90 4.66
N PHE A 226 -2.48 -15.26 4.79
CA PHE A 226 -3.41 -15.13 3.65
C PHE A 226 -2.89 -14.13 2.62
N GLU A 227 -2.41 -12.97 3.07
CA GLU A 227 -1.80 -11.97 2.17
C GLU A 227 -0.63 -12.58 1.39
N GLU A 228 0.26 -13.30 2.08
CA GLU A 228 1.41 -13.93 1.46
C GLU A 228 0.99 -15.04 0.48
N GLY A 229 0.08 -15.92 0.87
CA GLY A 229 -0.38 -17.01 0.01
C GLY A 229 -1.03 -16.50 -1.29
N VAL A 230 -1.86 -15.46 -1.20
CA VAL A 230 -2.45 -14.80 -2.38
C VAL A 230 -1.37 -14.11 -3.22
N ALA A 231 -0.41 -13.43 -2.59
CA ALA A 231 0.69 -12.78 -3.29
C ALA A 231 1.53 -13.79 -4.09
N GLN A 232 1.81 -14.97 -3.53
CA GLN A 232 2.52 -16.05 -4.21
C GLN A 232 1.72 -16.61 -5.41
N ILE A 233 0.40 -16.76 -5.29
CA ILE A 233 -0.46 -17.19 -6.39
C ILE A 233 -0.36 -16.22 -7.58
N PHE A 234 -0.44 -14.92 -7.32
CA PHE A 234 -0.39 -13.91 -8.36
C PHE A 234 1.02 -13.60 -8.84
N MET A 235 2.05 -13.82 -8.02
CA MET A 235 3.44 -13.73 -8.43
C MET A 235 3.75 -14.66 -9.61
N ALA A 236 3.12 -15.83 -9.64
CA ALA A 236 3.24 -16.82 -10.69
C ALA A 236 2.25 -16.63 -11.86
N MET A 237 1.54 -15.49 -11.92
CA MET A 237 0.57 -15.22 -12.99
C MET A 237 1.27 -15.08 -14.34
N GLU A 238 0.83 -15.87 -15.30
CA GLU A 238 1.31 -15.78 -16.69
C GLU A 238 0.31 -14.97 -17.53
N VAL A 239 0.81 -14.01 -18.28
CA VAL A 239 0.01 -13.15 -19.16
C VAL A 239 0.57 -13.19 -20.56
N THR A 240 -0.22 -13.72 -21.51
CA THR A 240 0.10 -13.70 -22.94
C THR A 240 -0.82 -12.70 -23.66
N ASN A 241 -0.72 -12.60 -24.97
CA ASN A 241 -1.63 -11.74 -25.76
C ASN A 241 -3.09 -12.23 -25.77
N THR A 242 -3.33 -13.50 -25.43
CA THR A 242 -4.65 -14.13 -25.55
C THR A 242 -5.10 -14.83 -24.26
N THR A 243 -4.20 -15.06 -23.31
CA THR A 243 -4.49 -15.91 -22.15
C THR A 243 -3.89 -15.30 -20.88
N ILE A 244 -4.62 -15.41 -19.77
CA ILE A 244 -4.13 -15.16 -18.42
C ILE A 244 -4.28 -16.46 -17.64
N ILE A 245 -3.24 -16.91 -16.98
CA ILE A 245 -3.23 -18.12 -16.15
C ILE A 245 -2.85 -17.74 -14.73
N VAL A 246 -3.64 -18.18 -13.75
CA VAL A 246 -3.44 -17.92 -12.31
C VAL A 246 -3.47 -19.23 -11.54
N GLY A 247 -2.61 -19.36 -10.54
CA GLY A 247 -2.54 -20.55 -9.69
C GLY A 247 -1.85 -21.73 -10.38
N LYS A 248 -1.08 -21.49 -11.45
CA LYS A 248 -0.23 -22.53 -12.03
C LYS A 248 0.86 -22.87 -11.03
N VAL A 249 1.02 -24.16 -10.79
CA VAL A 249 2.11 -24.73 -10.00
C VAL A 249 2.99 -25.54 -10.95
N GLU A 250 4.25 -25.23 -10.99
CA GLU A 250 5.18 -25.93 -11.89
C GLU A 250 5.39 -27.38 -11.44
N ASN A 251 5.40 -28.29 -12.41
CA ASN A 251 5.67 -29.69 -12.10
C ASN A 251 7.14 -29.85 -11.71
N PRO A 252 7.46 -30.51 -10.57
CA PRO A 252 8.85 -30.76 -10.16
C PRO A 252 9.70 -31.46 -11.23
N ASN A 253 9.09 -32.28 -12.07
CA ASN A 253 9.78 -32.95 -13.17
C ASN A 253 10.15 -32.01 -14.32
N THR A 254 9.33 -30.97 -14.56
CA THR A 254 9.66 -29.93 -15.56
C THR A 254 10.81 -29.07 -15.07
N ILE A 255 10.79 -28.69 -13.79
CA ILE A 255 11.91 -27.96 -13.16
C ILE A 255 13.21 -28.78 -13.26
N SER A 256 13.15 -30.10 -13.03
CA SER A 256 14.32 -30.97 -13.15
C SER A 256 14.83 -31.07 -14.58
N ALA A 257 13.95 -31.06 -15.58
CA ALA A 257 14.35 -31.10 -17.00
C ALA A 257 14.98 -29.77 -17.44
N GLU A 258 14.43 -28.64 -17.02
CA GLU A 258 15.04 -27.32 -17.28
C GLU A 258 16.38 -27.16 -16.58
N GLN A 259 16.51 -27.66 -15.35
CA GLN A 259 17.77 -27.70 -14.63
C GLN A 259 18.82 -28.60 -15.35
N GLY A 260 18.38 -29.74 -15.90
CA GLY A 260 19.21 -30.59 -16.74
C GLY A 260 19.72 -29.84 -17.97
N ALA A 261 18.84 -29.15 -18.68
CA ALA A 261 19.21 -28.35 -19.85
C ALA A 261 20.15 -27.18 -19.50
N LEU A 262 20.00 -26.55 -18.35
CA LEU A 262 20.91 -25.50 -17.85
C LEU A 262 22.28 -26.10 -17.48
N ASN A 263 22.31 -27.26 -16.84
CA ASN A 263 23.55 -27.98 -16.52
C ASN A 263 24.30 -28.42 -17.79
N ASP A 264 23.56 -28.89 -18.79
CA ASP A 264 24.13 -29.25 -20.10
C ASP A 264 24.68 -28.03 -20.84
N ALA A 265 24.14 -26.85 -20.61
CA ALA A 265 24.65 -25.57 -21.11
C ALA A 265 25.84 -25.03 -20.29
N GLY A 266 26.33 -25.76 -19.27
CA GLY A 266 27.43 -25.35 -18.40
C GLY A 266 27.02 -24.34 -17.31
N ILE A 267 25.74 -24.13 -17.12
CA ILE A 267 25.17 -23.26 -16.07
C ILE A 267 24.84 -24.14 -14.87
N SER A 268 25.80 -24.34 -13.98
CA SER A 268 25.61 -25.11 -12.76
C SER A 268 25.11 -24.20 -11.64
N GLY A 269 23.85 -24.32 -11.28
CA GLY A 269 23.26 -23.62 -10.11
C GLY A 269 21.85 -24.13 -9.87
N THR A 270 21.63 -24.75 -8.73
CA THR A 270 20.25 -25.08 -8.32
C THR A 270 19.60 -23.83 -7.74
N ALA A 271 18.46 -23.39 -8.31
CA ALA A 271 17.64 -22.35 -7.68
C ALA A 271 17.37 -22.73 -6.21
N PRO A 272 17.48 -21.81 -5.24
CA PRO A 272 17.15 -22.08 -3.85
C PRO A 272 15.75 -22.68 -3.78
N ALA A 273 15.54 -23.63 -2.87
CA ALA A 273 14.24 -24.25 -2.68
C ALA A 273 13.14 -23.22 -2.42
N GLU A 274 13.50 -22.09 -1.81
CA GLU A 274 12.64 -20.97 -1.49
C GLU A 274 12.09 -20.22 -2.73
N ASP A 275 12.79 -20.28 -3.85
CA ASP A 275 12.34 -19.63 -5.09
C ASP A 275 11.52 -20.56 -5.99
N ARG A 276 11.42 -21.82 -5.64
CA ARG A 276 10.59 -22.79 -6.36
C ARG A 276 9.14 -22.69 -5.93
N ASP A 277 8.25 -23.33 -6.69
CA ASP A 277 6.87 -23.50 -6.26
C ASP A 277 6.78 -24.31 -4.97
N PHE A 278 5.67 -24.18 -4.26
CA PHE A 278 5.52 -24.77 -2.92
C PHE A 278 5.73 -26.28 -2.91
N ASN A 279 5.36 -27.01 -3.97
CA ASN A 279 5.58 -28.46 -4.07
C ASN A 279 7.06 -28.81 -4.02
N ALA A 280 7.88 -28.20 -4.87
CA ALA A 280 9.34 -28.43 -4.88
C ALA A 280 10.01 -27.90 -3.60
N ALA A 281 9.58 -26.73 -3.11
CA ALA A 281 10.14 -26.14 -1.91
C ALA A 281 9.84 -26.93 -0.63
N LEU A 282 8.66 -27.53 -0.51
CA LEU A 282 8.19 -28.20 0.71
C LEU A 282 8.32 -29.73 0.68
N ALA A 283 8.59 -30.34 -0.48
CA ALA A 283 8.60 -31.80 -0.65
C ALA A 283 9.45 -32.54 0.40
N LYS A 284 10.62 -32.00 0.74
CA LYS A 284 11.57 -32.61 1.69
C LYS A 284 11.68 -31.84 3.02
N ARG A 285 10.81 -30.88 3.27
CA ARG A 285 10.85 -30.04 4.48
C ARG A 285 9.76 -30.44 5.46
N ARG A 286 10.05 -30.30 6.76
CA ARG A 286 9.01 -30.36 7.77
C ARG A 286 8.06 -29.16 7.59
N LEU A 287 6.74 -29.43 7.57
CA LEU A 287 5.75 -28.39 7.61
C LEU A 287 5.65 -27.81 9.04
N LEU A 288 5.37 -26.52 9.11
CA LEU A 288 5.05 -25.84 10.36
C LEU A 288 3.69 -26.30 10.87
N GLY A 289 3.49 -26.31 12.19
CA GLY A 289 2.16 -26.49 12.78
C GLY A 289 1.18 -25.45 12.24
N MET A 290 -0.10 -25.77 12.16
CA MET A 290 -1.11 -24.79 11.70
C MET A 290 -1.21 -23.61 12.65
N ASP A 291 -0.98 -23.81 13.94
CA ASP A 291 -0.85 -22.77 14.96
C ASP A 291 0.37 -21.89 14.71
N GLU A 292 1.54 -22.48 14.40
CA GLU A 292 2.75 -21.75 14.02
C GLU A 292 2.53 -20.94 12.73
N LEU A 293 1.86 -21.51 11.72
CA LEU A 293 1.53 -20.83 10.46
C LEU A 293 0.67 -19.59 10.69
N PHE A 294 -0.34 -19.70 11.58
CA PHE A 294 -1.29 -18.63 11.85
C PHE A 294 -0.78 -17.58 12.84
N ALA A 295 0.23 -17.90 13.65
CA ALA A 295 0.79 -17.00 14.65
C ALA A 295 1.68 -15.89 14.04
N VAL A 296 2.18 -16.08 12.83
CA VAL A 296 3.07 -15.10 12.18
C VAL A 296 2.30 -13.82 11.85
N THR A 297 2.79 -12.71 12.37
CA THR A 297 2.25 -11.37 12.12
C THR A 297 2.92 -10.71 10.91
N HIS A 298 2.35 -9.60 10.44
CA HIS A 298 2.89 -8.85 9.30
C HIS A 298 4.29 -8.28 9.54
N ASP A 299 4.64 -8.01 10.81
CA ASP A 299 5.94 -7.45 11.19
C ASP A 299 6.98 -8.53 11.50
N ALA A 300 6.58 -9.81 11.47
CA ALA A 300 7.48 -10.92 11.74
C ALA A 300 8.53 -11.07 10.62
N PRO A 301 9.77 -11.49 10.96
CA PRO A 301 10.83 -11.71 9.97
C PRO A 301 10.44 -12.70 8.87
N GLU A 302 9.66 -13.72 9.20
CA GLU A 302 9.14 -14.73 8.27
C GLU A 302 8.24 -14.12 7.20
N ALA A 303 7.37 -13.18 7.58
CA ALA A 303 6.48 -12.47 6.67
C ALA A 303 7.22 -11.48 5.76
N ASN A 304 8.39 -11.02 6.17
CA ASN A 304 9.22 -10.06 5.44
C ASN A 304 10.40 -10.72 4.71
N ASN A 305 10.46 -12.05 4.66
CA ASN A 305 11.46 -12.76 3.89
C ASN A 305 11.15 -12.69 2.38
N ALA A 306 12.04 -12.09 1.62
CA ALA A 306 11.88 -11.85 0.18
C ALA A 306 11.74 -13.16 -0.65
N LEU A 307 12.45 -14.22 -0.27
CA LEU A 307 12.33 -15.53 -0.90
C LEU A 307 11.20 -16.38 -0.31
N GLY A 308 10.57 -15.89 0.76
CA GLY A 308 9.41 -16.48 1.36
C GLY A 308 9.65 -17.56 2.40
N GLY A 309 10.71 -18.31 2.35
CA GLY A 309 11.00 -19.39 3.30
C GLY A 309 9.89 -20.45 3.41
N THR A 310 10.01 -21.36 4.39
CA THR A 310 9.05 -22.45 4.61
C THR A 310 7.67 -21.91 4.95
N TRP A 311 7.58 -20.86 5.77
CA TRP A 311 6.31 -20.25 6.16
C TRP A 311 5.53 -19.73 4.95
N ALA A 312 6.15 -18.94 4.08
CA ALA A 312 5.47 -18.36 2.94
C ALA A 312 5.04 -19.43 1.92
N LYS A 313 5.87 -20.46 1.70
CA LYS A 313 5.51 -21.56 0.81
C LYS A 313 4.39 -22.43 1.38
N GLN A 314 4.34 -22.62 2.70
CA GLN A 314 3.22 -23.31 3.34
C GLN A 314 1.95 -22.45 3.33
N ALA A 315 2.05 -21.13 3.53
CA ALA A 315 0.93 -20.21 3.35
C ALA A 315 0.39 -20.26 1.92
N TYR A 316 1.28 -20.28 0.93
CA TYR A 316 0.91 -20.45 -0.48
C TYR A 316 0.19 -21.78 -0.70
N ALA A 317 0.73 -22.90 -0.24
CA ALA A 317 0.12 -24.22 -0.39
C ALA A 317 -1.29 -24.27 0.28
N PHE A 318 -1.44 -23.71 1.47
CA PHE A 318 -2.71 -23.68 2.20
C PHE A 318 -3.76 -22.81 1.50
N VAL A 319 -3.38 -21.60 1.06
CA VAL A 319 -4.30 -20.71 0.32
C VAL A 319 -4.68 -21.32 -1.03
N HIS A 320 -3.70 -21.89 -1.74
CA HIS A 320 -3.94 -22.55 -3.01
C HIS A 320 -4.87 -23.78 -2.85
N TRP A 321 -4.65 -24.60 -1.83
CA TRP A 321 -5.55 -25.70 -1.48
C TRP A 321 -6.96 -25.19 -1.16
N GLY A 322 -7.08 -24.15 -0.34
CA GLY A 322 -8.38 -23.57 0.02
C GLY A 322 -9.18 -23.05 -1.17
N LEU A 323 -8.49 -22.51 -2.18
CA LEU A 323 -9.12 -21.92 -3.37
C LEU A 323 -9.30 -22.92 -4.52
N TYR A 324 -8.35 -23.83 -4.74
CA TYR A 324 -8.30 -24.69 -5.92
C TYR A 324 -8.35 -26.20 -5.60
N GLY A 325 -8.07 -26.60 -4.34
CA GLY A 325 -8.04 -27.99 -3.92
C GLY A 325 -9.37 -28.70 -4.18
N ASP A 326 -9.30 -29.98 -4.57
CA ASP A 326 -10.47 -30.81 -4.90
C ASP A 326 -11.49 -30.09 -5.80
N GLN A 327 -10.99 -29.41 -6.83
CA GLN A 327 -11.80 -28.65 -7.78
C GLN A 327 -12.56 -27.45 -7.13
N GLY A 328 -12.02 -26.87 -6.06
CA GLY A 328 -12.60 -25.74 -5.37
C GLY A 328 -13.66 -26.12 -4.31
N LYS A 329 -13.74 -27.39 -3.94
CA LYS A 329 -14.67 -27.89 -2.91
C LYS A 329 -14.49 -27.18 -1.57
N HIS A 330 -13.28 -26.73 -1.27
CA HIS A 330 -12.95 -26.12 0.03
C HIS A 330 -13.21 -24.61 0.09
N GLN A 331 -13.48 -23.95 -1.04
CA GLN A 331 -13.62 -22.48 -1.12
C GLN A 331 -14.63 -21.91 -0.11
N LYS A 332 -15.79 -22.55 0.04
CA LYS A 332 -16.82 -22.05 0.96
C LYS A 332 -16.35 -22.07 2.42
N ALA A 333 -15.72 -23.16 2.84
CA ALA A 333 -15.17 -23.32 4.18
C ALA A 333 -14.04 -22.32 4.42
N PHE A 334 -13.14 -22.19 3.45
CA PHE A 334 -12.00 -21.29 3.48
C PHE A 334 -12.43 -19.82 3.59
N ILE A 335 -13.38 -19.37 2.76
CA ILE A 335 -13.92 -18.01 2.83
C ILE A 335 -14.68 -17.77 4.14
N THR A 336 -15.40 -18.78 4.65
CA THR A 336 -16.08 -18.67 5.94
C THR A 336 -15.07 -18.50 7.09
N PHE A 337 -13.98 -19.25 7.07
CA PHE A 337 -12.89 -19.12 8.04
C PHE A 337 -12.30 -17.71 8.01
N LEU A 338 -11.90 -17.21 6.83
CA LEU A 338 -11.36 -15.85 6.69
C LEU A 338 -12.31 -14.77 7.22
N ARG A 339 -13.61 -14.86 6.93
CA ARG A 339 -14.59 -13.88 7.44
C ARG A 339 -14.71 -13.90 8.97
N ARG A 340 -14.57 -15.06 9.57
CA ARG A 340 -14.65 -15.19 11.02
C ARG A 340 -13.39 -14.62 11.68
N LEU A 341 -12.23 -14.74 11.04
CA LEU A 341 -10.98 -14.16 11.52
C LEU A 341 -11.00 -12.62 11.60
N ASP A 342 -11.94 -11.96 10.92
CA ASP A 342 -12.16 -10.51 11.10
C ASP A 342 -12.62 -10.15 12.54
N ARG A 343 -13.13 -11.13 13.30
CA ARG A 343 -13.74 -10.90 14.63
C ARG A 343 -13.30 -11.89 15.71
N GLU A 344 -12.74 -13.03 15.32
CA GLU A 344 -12.41 -14.13 16.19
C GLU A 344 -10.92 -14.52 16.00
N PRO A 345 -10.21 -14.90 17.04
CA PRO A 345 -8.82 -15.38 16.90
C PRO A 345 -8.77 -16.71 16.15
N ALA A 346 -7.65 -16.97 15.48
CA ALA A 346 -7.38 -18.23 14.80
C ALA A 346 -7.14 -19.36 15.81
N THR A 347 -8.20 -19.99 16.28
CA THR A 347 -8.15 -21.13 17.20
C THR A 347 -8.46 -22.44 16.49
N GLU A 348 -7.97 -23.57 17.03
CA GLU A 348 -8.28 -24.88 16.48
C GLU A 348 -9.79 -25.21 16.55
N ALA A 349 -10.50 -24.68 17.57
CA ALA A 349 -11.95 -24.82 17.67
C ALA A 349 -12.67 -24.15 16.49
N LEU A 350 -12.35 -22.88 16.20
CA LEU A 350 -12.85 -22.16 15.05
C LEU A 350 -12.52 -22.88 13.74
N PHE A 351 -11.29 -23.38 13.63
CA PHE A 351 -10.82 -24.11 12.46
C PHE A 351 -11.65 -25.40 12.23
N LYS A 352 -11.85 -26.22 13.28
CA LYS A 352 -12.68 -27.43 13.24
C LYS A 352 -14.13 -27.13 12.85
N GLU A 353 -14.67 -26.01 13.33
CA GLU A 353 -16.02 -25.59 12.94
C GLU A 353 -16.12 -25.31 11.44
N CYS A 354 -15.11 -24.67 10.83
CA CYS A 354 -15.12 -24.30 9.42
C CYS A 354 -14.77 -25.48 8.50
N PHE A 355 -13.68 -26.20 8.80
CA PHE A 355 -13.11 -27.21 7.90
C PHE A 355 -13.49 -28.65 8.25
N LYS A 356 -14.08 -28.89 9.43
CA LYS A 356 -14.39 -30.22 9.97
C LYS A 356 -13.15 -31.12 10.16
N GLN A 357 -11.99 -30.50 10.33
CA GLN A 357 -10.68 -31.15 10.50
C GLN A 357 -9.93 -30.49 11.64
N SER A 358 -9.06 -31.27 12.33
CA SER A 358 -8.10 -30.72 13.30
C SER A 358 -6.92 -30.05 12.58
N TYR A 359 -6.11 -29.31 13.32
CA TYR A 359 -4.85 -28.78 12.81
C TYR A 359 -3.91 -29.90 12.32
N GLN A 360 -3.89 -31.03 13.03
CA GLN A 360 -3.07 -32.18 12.65
C GLN A 360 -3.58 -32.83 11.36
N ASP A 361 -4.90 -33.04 11.21
CA ASP A 361 -5.48 -33.60 10.00
C ASP A 361 -5.21 -32.69 8.80
N MET A 362 -5.27 -31.36 9.00
CA MET A 362 -4.96 -30.40 7.96
C MET A 362 -3.49 -30.48 7.54
N LEU A 363 -2.56 -30.69 8.46
CA LEU A 363 -1.15 -30.86 8.09
C LEU A 363 -0.94 -32.10 7.19
N PHE A 364 -1.61 -33.22 7.48
CA PHE A 364 -1.60 -34.40 6.59
C PHE A 364 -2.22 -34.06 5.23
N THR A 365 -3.34 -33.33 5.22
CA THR A 365 -3.99 -32.88 3.98
C THR A 365 -3.04 -32.02 3.14
N ILE A 366 -2.39 -31.02 3.74
CA ILE A 366 -1.45 -30.16 3.04
C ILE A 366 -0.20 -30.92 2.59
N ARG A 367 0.29 -31.88 3.40
CA ARG A 367 1.41 -32.75 2.96
C ARG A 367 1.05 -33.51 1.70
N GLY A 368 -0.11 -34.17 1.66
CA GLY A 368 -0.59 -34.87 0.46
C GLY A 368 -0.81 -33.90 -0.71
N TYR A 369 -1.28 -32.68 -0.45
CA TYR A 369 -1.49 -31.68 -1.48
C TYR A 369 -0.17 -31.18 -2.10
N VAL A 370 0.86 -30.99 -1.28
CA VAL A 370 2.20 -30.59 -1.74
C VAL A 370 2.84 -31.65 -2.66
N GLU A 371 2.52 -32.91 -2.46
CA GLU A 371 3.02 -34.03 -3.27
C GLU A 371 2.20 -34.27 -4.54
N PHE A 372 1.13 -33.51 -4.74
CA PHE A 372 0.26 -33.65 -5.92
C PHE A 372 0.98 -33.19 -7.18
N THR A 373 0.65 -33.79 -8.31
CA THR A 373 1.34 -33.52 -9.59
C THR A 373 0.49 -32.73 -10.60
N ASN A 374 -0.80 -32.59 -10.34
CA ASN A 374 -1.69 -31.91 -11.28
C ASN A 374 -2.65 -30.97 -10.53
N TYR A 375 -2.29 -29.71 -10.49
CA TYR A 375 -3.06 -28.66 -9.81
C TYR A 375 -4.05 -28.01 -10.75
N LYS A 376 -5.20 -27.64 -10.21
CA LYS A 376 -6.17 -26.85 -10.93
C LYS A 376 -5.68 -25.42 -11.08
N ILE A 377 -5.90 -24.86 -12.24
CA ILE A 377 -5.60 -23.46 -12.55
C ILE A 377 -6.88 -22.68 -12.84
N ALA A 378 -6.85 -21.39 -12.60
CA ALA A 378 -7.85 -20.46 -13.11
C ALA A 378 -7.26 -19.67 -14.27
N GLY A 379 -8.11 -19.22 -15.18
CA GLY A 379 -7.63 -18.42 -16.29
C GLY A 379 -8.74 -17.71 -17.05
N VAL A 380 -8.33 -16.74 -17.84
CA VAL A 380 -9.18 -16.03 -18.80
C VAL A 380 -8.54 -16.21 -20.17
N GLN A 381 -9.36 -16.55 -21.15
CA GLN A 381 -8.95 -16.66 -22.54
C GLN A 381 -9.74 -15.68 -23.39
N ALA A 382 -9.06 -14.94 -24.26
CA ALA A 382 -9.70 -14.09 -25.24
C ALA A 382 -10.53 -14.92 -26.22
N GLY A 383 -11.56 -14.33 -26.81
CA GLY A 383 -12.37 -14.95 -27.85
C GLY A 383 -11.53 -15.37 -29.06
N LYS A 384 -12.08 -16.27 -29.89
CA LYS A 384 -11.36 -16.75 -31.08
C LYS A 384 -11.03 -15.58 -32.02
N GLY A 385 -9.74 -15.37 -32.26
CA GLY A 385 -9.24 -14.26 -33.09
C GLY A 385 -9.10 -12.90 -32.36
N GLU A 386 -9.47 -12.83 -31.07
CA GLU A 386 -9.33 -11.64 -30.24
C GLU A 386 -8.03 -11.66 -29.45
N LYS A 387 -7.61 -10.48 -28.99
CA LYS A 387 -6.49 -10.31 -28.07
C LYS A 387 -6.99 -9.70 -26.77
N LEU A 388 -6.28 -9.96 -25.70
CA LEU A 388 -6.49 -9.26 -24.43
C LEU A 388 -6.25 -7.77 -24.61
N PRO A 389 -6.93 -6.91 -23.83
CA PRO A 389 -6.71 -5.48 -23.85
C PRO A 389 -5.22 -5.16 -23.60
N THR A 390 -4.70 -4.18 -24.32
CA THR A 390 -3.33 -3.67 -24.11
C THR A 390 -3.36 -2.45 -23.19
N PRO A 391 -2.38 -2.29 -22.30
CA PRO A 391 -2.31 -1.11 -21.46
C PRO A 391 -2.05 0.16 -22.31
N PRO A 392 -2.49 1.33 -21.81
CA PRO A 392 -2.19 2.59 -22.49
C PRO A 392 -0.68 2.85 -22.48
N PRO A 393 -0.15 3.49 -23.52
CA PRO A 393 1.23 3.94 -23.53
C PRO A 393 1.48 4.95 -22.39
N PHE A 394 2.68 4.99 -21.89
CA PHE A 394 3.11 6.00 -20.92
C PHE A 394 4.37 6.71 -21.43
N GLU A 395 4.51 7.97 -21.02
CA GLU A 395 5.68 8.76 -21.33
C GLU A 395 6.72 8.65 -20.23
N LEU A 396 7.97 8.51 -20.63
CA LEU A 396 9.13 8.51 -19.76
C LEU A 396 10.03 9.66 -20.18
N ARG A 397 10.35 10.55 -19.24
CA ARG A 397 11.24 11.70 -19.45
C ARG A 397 12.30 11.76 -18.37
N GLU A 398 13.30 12.60 -18.55
CA GLU A 398 14.22 12.92 -17.46
C GLU A 398 13.45 13.56 -16.29
N ALA A 399 13.78 13.15 -15.08
CA ALA A 399 13.21 13.68 -13.86
C ALA A 399 13.90 15.03 -13.50
N THR A 400 13.12 15.99 -13.01
CA THR A 400 13.72 17.19 -12.39
C THR A 400 14.39 16.82 -11.07
N GLU A 401 15.38 17.61 -10.64
CA GLU A 401 16.00 17.39 -9.33
C GLU A 401 14.98 17.45 -8.18
N GLY A 402 13.96 18.31 -8.31
CA GLY A 402 12.86 18.41 -7.37
C GLY A 402 12.03 17.14 -7.27
N GLU A 403 11.68 16.52 -8.39
CA GLU A 403 10.97 15.23 -8.43
C GLU A 403 11.80 14.11 -7.81
N VAL A 404 13.09 14.03 -8.17
CA VAL A 404 14.02 13.04 -7.59
C VAL A 404 14.11 13.22 -6.08
N GLY A 405 14.37 14.44 -5.63
CA GLY A 405 14.55 14.75 -4.20
C GLY A 405 13.29 14.46 -3.39
N ARG A 406 12.13 14.84 -3.91
CA ARG A 406 10.84 14.59 -3.27
C ARG A 406 10.53 13.10 -3.16
N ILE A 407 10.56 12.38 -4.27
CA ILE A 407 10.15 10.96 -4.29
C ILE A 407 11.11 10.09 -3.48
N LYS A 408 12.42 10.27 -3.66
CA LYS A 408 13.45 9.58 -2.85
C LYS A 408 13.34 9.96 -1.39
N GLY A 409 13.22 11.25 -1.09
CA GLY A 409 13.14 11.75 0.27
C GLY A 409 11.90 11.24 1.00
N ASP A 410 10.74 11.19 0.36
CA ASP A 410 9.52 10.61 0.93
C ASP A 410 9.69 9.12 1.23
N ALA A 411 10.29 8.35 0.31
CA ALA A 411 10.56 6.93 0.53
C ALA A 411 11.56 6.70 1.68
N LEU A 412 12.63 7.49 1.76
CA LEU A 412 13.60 7.44 2.86
C LEU A 412 12.97 7.80 4.21
N ARG A 413 12.10 8.82 4.22
CA ARG A 413 11.32 9.18 5.41
C ARG A 413 10.42 8.02 5.87
N LEU A 414 9.75 7.35 4.93
CA LEU A 414 8.94 6.17 5.22
C LEU A 414 9.78 5.00 5.73
N ALA A 415 11.02 4.87 5.27
CA ALA A 415 11.99 3.89 5.76
C ALA A 415 12.59 4.25 7.14
N GLY A 416 12.30 5.45 7.66
CA GLY A 416 12.80 5.92 8.96
C GLY A 416 14.18 6.59 8.89
N ASP A 417 14.79 6.72 7.72
CA ASP A 417 16.05 7.47 7.55
C ASP A 417 15.78 8.96 7.30
N VAL A 418 15.52 9.67 8.40
CA VAL A 418 15.22 11.11 8.39
C VAL A 418 16.40 11.94 7.88
N ALA A 419 17.64 11.52 8.14
CA ALA A 419 18.83 12.26 7.73
C ALA A 419 19.03 12.18 6.20
N ALA A 420 18.95 10.99 5.64
CA ALA A 420 19.02 10.80 4.18
C ALA A 420 17.82 11.46 3.47
N ALA A 421 16.61 11.37 4.05
CA ALA A 421 15.43 12.06 3.53
C ALA A 421 15.64 13.58 3.46
N ARG A 422 16.19 14.18 4.53
CA ARG A 422 16.50 15.60 4.58
C ARG A 422 17.49 15.98 3.48
N THR A 423 18.59 15.26 3.34
CA THR A 423 19.58 15.51 2.29
C THR A 423 18.97 15.43 0.90
N ALA A 424 18.17 14.38 0.63
CA ALA A 424 17.53 14.19 -0.66
C ALA A 424 16.59 15.35 -1.04
N MET A 425 15.79 15.86 -0.08
CA MET A 425 14.82 16.93 -0.33
C MET A 425 15.46 18.33 -0.34
N THR A 426 16.44 18.60 0.53
CA THR A 426 17.03 19.94 0.65
C THR A 426 18.05 20.25 -0.44
N THR A 427 18.73 19.26 -0.99
CA THR A 427 19.70 19.44 -2.08
C THR A 427 19.09 20.15 -3.30
N PRO A 428 17.98 19.67 -3.92
CA PRO A 428 17.36 20.38 -5.03
C PRO A 428 16.82 21.76 -4.63
N TYR A 429 16.29 21.89 -3.41
CA TYR A 429 15.84 23.19 -2.90
C TYR A 429 16.97 24.22 -2.83
N ILE A 430 18.16 23.84 -2.35
CA ILE A 430 19.35 24.70 -2.30
C ILE A 430 19.79 25.11 -3.70
N ARG A 431 19.62 24.23 -4.70
CA ARG A 431 19.91 24.51 -6.11
C ARG A 431 18.85 25.36 -6.81
N GLY A 432 17.81 25.77 -6.11
CA GLY A 432 16.81 26.69 -6.64
C GLY A 432 15.47 26.04 -7.01
N GLU A 433 15.32 24.74 -6.85
CA GLU A 433 14.01 24.07 -7.09
C GLU A 433 12.95 24.56 -6.10
N ARG A 434 11.77 24.88 -6.63
CA ARG A 434 10.64 25.42 -5.84
C ARG A 434 9.34 24.68 -6.17
N ASP A 435 9.42 23.41 -6.53
CA ASP A 435 8.24 22.58 -6.76
C ASP A 435 7.34 22.56 -5.52
N PRO A 436 6.03 22.82 -5.64
CA PRO A 436 5.10 22.87 -4.50
C PRO A 436 5.06 21.58 -3.68
N GLN A 437 5.19 20.42 -4.34
CA GLN A 437 5.19 19.12 -3.68
C GLN A 437 6.50 18.90 -2.89
N LEU A 438 7.63 19.40 -3.42
CA LEU A 438 8.91 19.37 -2.72
C LEU A 438 8.85 20.26 -1.47
N LEU A 439 8.30 21.47 -1.57
CA LEU A 439 8.11 22.35 -0.41
C LEU A 439 7.23 21.70 0.66
N ALA A 440 6.12 21.06 0.25
CA ALA A 440 5.27 20.31 1.16
C ALA A 440 6.02 19.16 1.84
N ALA A 441 6.83 18.41 1.10
CA ALA A 441 7.62 17.31 1.63
C ALA A 441 8.64 17.78 2.66
N ILE A 442 9.38 18.87 2.37
CA ILE A 442 10.33 19.48 3.31
C ILE A 442 9.59 19.95 4.57
N GLY A 443 8.45 20.64 4.41
CA GLY A 443 7.65 21.11 5.54
C GLY A 443 7.18 19.97 6.46
N LEU A 444 6.76 18.85 5.92
CA LEU A 444 6.38 17.65 6.68
C LEU A 444 7.59 17.02 7.37
N LEU A 445 8.74 17.00 6.72
CA LEU A 445 9.98 16.49 7.30
C LEU A 445 10.44 17.34 8.49
N GLU A 446 10.44 18.67 8.34
CA GLU A 446 10.82 19.59 9.43
C GLU A 446 9.82 19.50 10.59
N ARG A 447 8.53 19.31 10.30
CA ARG A 447 7.51 19.08 11.32
C ARG A 447 7.78 17.79 12.11
N ALA A 448 8.12 16.70 11.44
CA ALA A 448 8.49 15.46 12.08
C ALA A 448 9.79 15.56 12.91
N ALA A 449 10.67 16.47 12.54
CA ALA A 449 11.89 16.80 13.29
C ALA A 449 11.67 17.81 14.44
N ASN A 450 10.42 18.22 14.70
CA ASN A 450 10.04 19.23 15.70
C ASN A 450 10.63 20.64 15.45
N ASP A 451 11.03 20.96 14.22
CA ASP A 451 11.38 22.33 13.82
C ASP A 451 10.13 23.05 13.30
N ASP A 452 9.27 23.46 14.21
CA ASP A 452 8.01 24.12 13.89
C ASP A 452 8.18 25.44 13.13
N GLY A 453 9.27 26.15 13.39
CA GLY A 453 9.56 27.41 12.72
C GLY A 453 9.82 27.26 11.22
N ARG A 454 10.66 26.28 10.86
CA ARG A 454 10.91 25.93 9.44
C ARG A 454 9.71 25.25 8.81
N ALA A 455 9.12 24.28 9.51
CA ALA A 455 7.95 23.54 9.03
C ALA A 455 6.85 24.51 8.57
N ARG A 456 6.51 25.50 9.40
CA ARG A 456 5.49 26.49 9.09
C ARG A 456 5.77 27.21 7.78
N LYS A 457 6.97 27.78 7.62
CA LYS A 457 7.32 28.53 6.41
C LYS A 457 7.19 27.68 5.14
N PHE A 458 7.67 26.43 5.18
CA PHE A 458 7.55 25.53 4.04
C PHE A 458 6.10 25.10 3.77
N LEU A 459 5.32 24.79 4.80
CA LEU A 459 3.91 24.40 4.66
C LEU A 459 3.04 25.56 4.16
N GLU A 460 3.29 26.79 4.63
CA GLU A 460 2.60 27.98 4.13
C GLU A 460 2.94 28.27 2.66
N ALA A 461 4.23 28.15 2.29
CA ALA A 461 4.64 28.30 0.89
C ALA A 461 4.01 27.22 -0.01
N ALA A 462 3.99 25.97 0.45
CA ALA A 462 3.33 24.89 -0.26
C ALA A 462 1.83 25.13 -0.42
N ALA A 463 1.18 25.65 0.62
CA ALA A 463 -0.24 25.99 0.58
C ALA A 463 -0.54 27.16 -0.37
N GLN A 464 0.28 28.21 -0.38
CA GLN A 464 0.18 29.33 -1.33
C GLN A 464 0.36 28.85 -2.77
N ALA A 465 1.32 27.94 -3.00
CA ALA A 465 1.56 27.31 -4.30
C ALA A 465 0.56 26.20 -4.64
N LYS A 466 -0.48 25.98 -3.80
CA LYS A 466 -1.56 25.00 -3.99
C LYS A 466 -1.04 23.56 -4.17
N ALA A 467 -0.06 23.15 -3.37
CA ALA A 467 0.44 21.77 -3.39
C ALA A 467 -0.71 20.77 -3.20
N ALA A 468 -0.76 19.73 -4.03
CA ALA A 468 -1.79 18.69 -3.92
C ALA A 468 -1.34 17.62 -2.90
N ARG A 469 -1.27 18.00 -1.62
CA ARG A 469 -0.81 17.14 -0.53
C ARG A 469 -1.61 17.40 0.75
N PRO A 470 -2.70 16.64 1.02
CA PRO A 470 -3.62 16.91 2.12
C PRO A 470 -2.94 16.92 3.49
N ARG A 471 -1.91 16.08 3.71
CA ARG A 471 -1.15 16.05 4.96
C ARG A 471 -0.47 17.37 5.28
N ALA A 472 0.03 18.08 4.29
CA ALA A 472 0.69 19.38 4.50
C ALA A 472 -0.29 20.41 5.07
N TYR A 473 -1.51 20.45 4.55
CA TYR A 473 -2.57 21.32 5.06
C TYR A 473 -3.05 20.90 6.46
N LEU A 474 -3.14 19.60 6.71
CA LEU A 474 -3.49 19.09 8.04
C LEU A 474 -2.46 19.50 9.08
N GLU A 475 -1.15 19.35 8.82
CA GLU A 475 -0.12 19.75 9.77
C GLU A 475 -0.09 21.27 9.97
N LEU A 476 -0.32 22.05 8.92
CA LEU A 476 -0.49 23.51 9.05
C LEU A 476 -1.70 23.87 9.94
N ALA A 477 -2.81 23.17 9.78
CA ALA A 477 -3.99 23.34 10.63
C ALA A 477 -3.72 22.96 12.08
N LYS A 478 -3.00 21.86 12.33
CA LYS A 478 -2.60 21.43 13.69
C LYS A 478 -1.75 22.51 14.37
N MET A 479 -0.82 23.14 13.65
CA MET A 479 0.00 24.22 14.18
C MET A 479 -0.87 25.43 14.56
N ARG A 480 -1.78 25.85 13.69
CA ARG A 480 -2.71 26.95 13.96
C ARG A 480 -3.67 26.63 15.11
N PHE A 481 -4.12 25.38 15.20
CA PHE A 481 -4.95 24.91 16.31
C PHE A 481 -4.22 24.97 17.66
N ALA A 482 -2.97 24.53 17.68
CA ALA A 482 -2.12 24.61 18.87
C ALA A 482 -1.90 26.07 19.32
N GLU A 483 -1.70 27.00 18.40
CA GLU A 483 -1.57 28.43 18.69
C GLU A 483 -2.86 29.03 19.24
N ALA A 484 -3.99 28.71 18.61
CA ALA A 484 -5.30 29.16 19.09
C ALA A 484 -5.60 28.61 20.49
N THR A 485 -5.15 27.37 20.78
CA THR A 485 -5.28 26.76 22.10
C THR A 485 -4.40 27.44 23.15
N ALA A 486 -3.15 27.80 22.78
CA ALA A 486 -2.21 28.48 23.68
C ALA A 486 -2.61 29.92 23.98
N LYS A 487 -3.33 30.58 23.08
CA LYS A 487 -3.76 31.98 23.20
C LYS A 487 -5.27 32.10 22.91
N PRO A 488 -6.14 31.57 23.76
CA PRO A 488 -7.56 31.66 23.54
C PRO A 488 -8.00 33.13 23.62
N ALA A 489 -8.81 33.56 22.65
CA ALA A 489 -9.27 34.94 22.55
C ALA A 489 -10.36 35.29 23.57
N GLU A 490 -11.02 34.27 24.13
CA GLU A 490 -12.19 34.45 24.99
C GLU A 490 -11.95 33.87 26.39
N THR A 491 -12.65 34.44 27.38
CA THR A 491 -12.56 34.05 28.81
C THR A 491 -12.91 32.58 29.10
N GLN A 492 -13.59 31.89 28.17
CA GLN A 492 -13.99 30.49 28.30
C GLN A 492 -13.06 29.51 27.57
N ALA A 493 -11.84 29.92 27.23
CA ALA A 493 -10.88 29.13 26.44
C ALA A 493 -11.44 28.69 25.06
N ARG A 494 -12.34 29.47 24.46
CA ARG A 494 -12.91 29.24 23.14
C ARG A 494 -12.16 30.03 22.06
N PHE A 495 -12.20 29.49 20.85
CA PHE A 495 -11.63 30.16 19.68
C PHE A 495 -12.53 31.29 19.18
N SER A 496 -11.94 32.42 18.87
CA SER A 496 -12.62 33.50 18.14
C SER A 496 -13.00 33.06 16.73
N ALA A 497 -13.82 33.88 16.06
CA ALA A 497 -14.17 33.68 14.66
C ALA A 497 -12.91 33.59 13.77
N GLU A 498 -11.96 34.50 13.97
CA GLU A 498 -10.71 34.54 13.21
C GLU A 498 -9.85 33.28 13.45
N GLN A 499 -9.68 32.88 14.71
CA GLN A 499 -8.94 31.67 15.07
C GLN A 499 -9.60 30.42 14.46
N THR A 500 -10.93 30.34 14.51
CA THR A 500 -11.70 29.24 13.94
C THR A 500 -11.48 29.16 12.42
N VAL A 501 -11.62 30.28 11.70
CA VAL A 501 -11.37 30.35 10.25
C VAL A 501 -9.93 30.01 9.92
N ALA A 502 -8.95 30.54 10.68
CA ALA A 502 -7.54 30.25 10.46
C ALA A 502 -7.20 28.75 10.53
N VAL A 503 -7.85 28.01 11.45
CA VAL A 503 -7.70 26.55 11.58
C VAL A 503 -8.45 25.81 10.48
N LEU A 504 -9.69 26.20 10.19
CA LEU A 504 -10.55 25.49 9.25
C LEU A 504 -10.13 25.66 7.78
N THR A 505 -9.58 26.81 7.38
CA THR A 505 -9.20 27.08 5.99
C THR A 505 -8.30 26.00 5.40
N PRO A 506 -7.14 25.64 5.98
CA PRO A 506 -6.32 24.55 5.45
C PRO A 506 -7.02 23.18 5.53
N LEU A 507 -7.87 22.91 6.52
CA LEU A 507 -8.61 21.65 6.62
C LEU A 507 -9.62 21.48 5.47
N PHE A 508 -10.32 22.56 5.12
CA PHE A 508 -11.25 22.55 3.99
C PHE A 508 -10.50 22.36 2.66
N THR A 509 -9.29 22.87 2.54
CA THR A 509 -8.44 22.59 1.37
C THR A 509 -7.99 21.13 1.35
N ALA A 510 -7.53 20.59 2.49
CA ALA A 510 -7.13 19.18 2.61
C ALA A 510 -8.28 18.22 2.26
N ARG A 511 -9.51 18.53 2.70
CA ARG A 511 -10.70 17.71 2.45
C ARG A 511 -10.99 17.47 0.96
N THR A 512 -10.70 18.47 0.11
CA THR A 512 -10.97 18.40 -1.33
C THR A 512 -9.89 17.63 -2.10
N GLN A 513 -8.84 17.20 -1.43
CA GLN A 513 -7.72 16.48 -2.03
C GLN A 513 -7.79 14.97 -1.71
N THR A 514 -6.98 14.20 -2.42
CA THR A 514 -6.81 12.76 -2.21
C THR A 514 -5.39 12.46 -1.71
N PRO A 515 -5.25 11.50 -0.77
CA PRO A 515 -6.29 10.69 -0.13
C PRO A 515 -7.06 11.48 0.93
N PRO A 516 -8.34 11.14 1.19
CA PRO A 516 -9.02 11.68 2.37
C PRO A 516 -8.32 11.17 3.64
N LEU A 517 -8.26 12.02 4.66
CA LEU A 517 -7.63 11.71 5.95
C LEU A 517 -8.66 11.85 7.08
N ALA A 518 -8.82 10.81 7.91
CA ALA A 518 -9.76 10.84 9.04
C ALA A 518 -9.45 11.99 10.01
N GLU A 519 -8.18 12.22 10.28
CA GLU A 519 -7.67 13.29 11.17
C GLU A 519 -8.10 14.69 10.70
N VAL A 520 -8.33 14.92 9.40
CA VAL A 520 -8.85 16.20 8.88
C VAL A 520 -10.24 16.45 9.41
N TYR A 521 -11.12 15.46 9.34
CA TYR A 521 -12.51 15.57 9.82
C TYR A 521 -12.59 15.61 11.34
N GLU A 522 -11.73 14.86 12.03
CA GLU A 522 -11.61 14.91 13.48
C GLU A 522 -11.24 16.32 13.96
N LEU A 523 -10.22 16.92 13.33
CA LEU A 523 -9.78 18.27 13.69
C LEU A 523 -10.81 19.35 13.30
N ILE A 524 -11.59 19.16 12.23
CA ILE A 524 -12.73 20.01 11.88
C ILE A 524 -13.77 19.95 13.01
N ALA A 525 -14.13 18.75 13.49
CA ALA A 525 -15.09 18.59 14.56
C ALA A 525 -14.59 19.21 15.87
N GLU A 526 -13.31 19.06 16.19
CA GLU A 526 -12.71 19.65 17.39
C GLU A 526 -12.61 21.18 17.30
N ALA A 527 -12.25 21.74 16.13
CA ALA A 527 -12.24 23.19 15.91
C ALA A 527 -13.64 23.79 16.13
N TRP A 528 -14.68 23.15 15.60
CA TRP A 528 -16.06 23.56 15.87
C TRP A 528 -16.47 23.41 17.34
N ALA A 529 -16.00 22.37 18.03
CA ALA A 529 -16.30 22.18 19.45
C ALA A 529 -15.74 23.31 20.31
N ARG A 530 -14.58 23.84 19.95
CA ARG A 530 -13.91 24.94 20.67
C ARG A 530 -14.30 26.32 20.17
N SER A 531 -15.01 26.44 19.07
CA SER A 531 -15.42 27.71 18.48
C SER A 531 -16.53 28.38 19.28
N ILE A 532 -16.52 29.73 19.36
CA ILE A 532 -17.67 30.53 19.78
C ILE A 532 -18.80 30.48 18.75
N ILE A 533 -18.46 30.17 17.48
CA ILE A 533 -19.45 30.07 16.40
C ILE A 533 -20.06 28.67 16.42
N THR A 534 -21.37 28.59 16.33
CA THR A 534 -22.07 27.32 16.14
C THR A 534 -22.09 26.95 14.66
N PRO A 535 -21.67 25.73 14.28
CA PRO A 535 -21.68 25.32 12.89
C PRO A 535 -23.08 25.21 12.33
N GLY A 536 -23.32 25.70 11.11
CA GLY A 536 -24.58 25.50 10.39
C GLY A 536 -24.71 24.07 9.85
N THR A 537 -25.88 23.75 9.30
CA THR A 537 -26.20 22.43 8.72
C THR A 537 -25.21 21.99 7.64
N ASP A 538 -24.79 22.93 6.78
CA ASP A 538 -23.84 22.65 5.71
C ASP A 538 -22.44 22.26 6.23
N HIS A 539 -22.02 22.91 7.30
CA HIS A 539 -20.76 22.58 7.99
C HIS A 539 -20.82 21.20 8.64
N LEU A 540 -21.98 20.79 9.15
CA LEU A 540 -22.18 19.44 9.69
C LEU A 540 -22.22 18.38 8.59
N GLY A 541 -22.68 18.72 7.39
CA GLY A 541 -22.60 17.85 6.20
C GLY A 541 -21.17 17.43 5.86
N VAL A 542 -20.18 18.27 6.18
CA VAL A 542 -18.75 17.91 6.06
C VAL A 542 -18.35 16.78 7.01
N LEU A 543 -18.87 16.79 8.23
CA LEU A 543 -18.60 15.72 9.20
C LEU A 543 -19.29 14.42 8.78
N ASP A 544 -20.49 14.50 8.21
CA ASP A 544 -21.19 13.34 7.65
C ASP A 544 -20.41 12.73 6.47
N GLU A 545 -19.76 13.57 5.64
CA GLU A 545 -18.84 13.10 4.60
C GLU A 545 -17.68 12.32 5.22
N GLY A 546 -17.06 12.85 6.28
CA GLY A 546 -16.00 12.19 7.00
C GLY A 546 -16.41 10.82 7.54
N VAL A 547 -17.58 10.73 8.16
CA VAL A 547 -18.11 9.44 8.66
C VAL A 547 -18.38 8.45 7.50
N ARG A 548 -18.80 8.94 6.34
CA ARG A 548 -18.98 8.06 5.16
C ARG A 548 -17.65 7.49 4.66
N PHE A 549 -16.56 8.26 4.69
CA PHE A 549 -15.23 7.77 4.34
C PHE A 549 -14.64 6.85 5.42
N PHE A 550 -14.89 7.17 6.69
CA PHE A 550 -14.26 6.52 7.83
C PHE A 550 -15.29 6.04 8.88
N PRO A 551 -16.21 5.14 8.50
CA PRO A 551 -17.32 4.74 9.39
C PRO A 551 -16.86 3.95 10.61
N ARG A 552 -15.61 3.45 10.63
CA ARG A 552 -15.03 2.70 11.75
C ARG A 552 -14.17 3.55 12.68
N THR A 553 -13.89 4.80 12.32
CA THR A 553 -13.14 5.74 13.17
C THR A 553 -14.05 6.26 14.27
N THR A 554 -14.07 5.55 15.39
CA THR A 554 -14.99 5.80 16.51
C THR A 554 -14.87 7.23 17.08
N ALA A 555 -13.66 7.80 17.08
CA ALA A 555 -13.41 9.18 17.51
C ALA A 555 -14.17 10.18 16.63
N LEU A 556 -14.11 10.02 15.31
CA LEU A 556 -14.82 10.86 14.35
C LEU A 556 -16.35 10.70 14.48
N VAL A 557 -16.84 9.45 14.57
CA VAL A 557 -18.28 9.16 14.73
C VAL A 557 -18.81 9.82 16.01
N TYR A 558 -18.06 9.70 17.12
CA TYR A 558 -18.41 10.32 18.41
C TYR A 558 -18.42 11.84 18.32
N ALA A 559 -17.37 12.46 17.79
CA ALA A 559 -17.27 13.91 17.65
C ALA A 559 -18.40 14.47 16.77
N THR A 560 -18.73 13.78 15.67
CA THR A 560 -19.85 14.16 14.80
C THR A 560 -21.19 14.07 15.53
N ALA A 561 -21.42 12.98 16.29
CA ALA A 561 -22.63 12.83 17.10
C ALA A 561 -22.78 13.95 18.12
N VAL A 562 -21.69 14.31 18.82
CA VAL A 562 -21.70 15.43 19.81
C VAL A 562 -22.03 16.75 19.12
N GLN A 563 -21.48 17.05 17.95
CA GLN A 563 -21.82 18.28 17.22
C GLN A 563 -23.30 18.32 16.80
N LYS A 564 -23.85 17.19 16.36
CA LYS A 564 -25.30 17.10 16.02
C LYS A 564 -26.19 17.27 17.22
N VAL A 565 -25.82 16.72 18.38
CA VAL A 565 -26.54 16.99 19.65
C VAL A 565 -26.53 18.49 19.98
N ARG A 566 -25.36 19.12 19.84
CA ARG A 566 -25.19 20.57 20.16
C ARG A 566 -26.10 21.47 19.32
N VAL A 567 -26.39 21.09 18.09
CA VAL A 567 -27.28 21.87 17.19
C VAL A 567 -28.73 21.36 17.16
N GLY A 568 -29.09 20.39 18.02
CA GLY A 568 -30.45 19.86 18.14
C GLY A 568 -30.87 18.81 17.12
N LEU A 569 -29.94 18.29 16.29
CA LEU A 569 -30.20 17.21 15.32
C LEU A 569 -30.18 15.83 16.02
N VAL A 570 -31.14 15.62 16.93
CA VAL A 570 -31.17 14.45 17.84
C VAL A 570 -31.32 13.12 17.08
N ALA A 571 -32.14 13.08 16.02
CA ALA A 571 -32.36 11.85 15.24
C ALA A 571 -31.09 11.37 14.56
N ASP A 572 -30.35 12.29 13.91
CA ASP A 572 -29.09 12.00 13.26
C ASP A 572 -28.03 11.58 14.28
N ALA A 573 -27.99 12.28 15.44
CA ALA A 573 -27.07 11.91 16.51
C ALA A 573 -27.31 10.49 17.02
N ARG A 574 -28.57 10.05 17.16
CA ARG A 574 -28.91 8.67 17.55
C ARG A 574 -28.38 7.66 16.55
N SER A 575 -28.56 7.91 15.25
CA SER A 575 -28.06 7.03 14.19
C SER A 575 -26.54 6.87 14.24
N LEU A 576 -25.82 7.96 14.55
CA LEU A 576 -24.35 7.93 14.72
C LEU A 576 -23.94 7.19 16.01
N ILE A 577 -24.67 7.38 17.11
CA ILE A 577 -24.43 6.66 18.36
C ILE A 577 -24.62 5.15 18.15
N ASP A 578 -25.70 4.73 17.45
CA ASP A 578 -25.94 3.33 17.13
C ASP A 578 -24.84 2.76 16.23
N LEU A 579 -24.34 3.54 15.26
CA LEU A 579 -23.17 3.16 14.48
C LEU A 579 -21.95 2.98 15.39
N GLY A 580 -21.67 3.97 16.25
CA GLY A 580 -20.54 3.93 17.18
C GLY A 580 -20.58 2.71 18.11
N LEU A 581 -21.74 2.38 18.68
CA LEU A 581 -21.91 1.19 19.52
C LEU A 581 -21.68 -0.14 18.76
N ARG A 582 -21.99 -0.18 17.47
CA ARG A 582 -21.73 -1.36 16.64
C ARG A 582 -20.26 -1.55 16.29
N VAL A 583 -19.51 -0.46 16.10
CA VAL A 583 -18.12 -0.50 15.64
C VAL A 583 -17.10 -0.37 16.76
N ALA A 584 -17.51 0.09 17.96
CA ALA A 584 -16.64 0.22 19.11
C ALA A 584 -16.21 -1.16 19.65
N THR A 585 -14.91 -1.43 19.60
CA THR A 585 -14.29 -2.65 20.15
C THR A 585 -13.84 -2.49 21.59
N GLU A 586 -13.48 -1.26 22.00
CA GLU A 586 -13.01 -0.94 23.33
C GLU A 586 -14.15 -0.60 24.28
N ALA A 587 -14.11 -1.14 25.50
CA ALA A 587 -15.14 -0.93 26.53
C ALA A 587 -15.27 0.56 26.91
N GLU A 588 -14.17 1.31 26.98
CA GLU A 588 -14.20 2.74 27.31
C GLU A 588 -14.88 3.57 26.23
N THR A 589 -14.53 3.31 24.97
CA THR A 589 -15.16 3.96 23.81
C THR A 589 -16.65 3.66 23.77
N ARG A 590 -17.06 2.43 24.04
CA ARG A 590 -18.46 2.04 24.11
C ARG A 590 -19.20 2.81 25.20
N ARG A 591 -18.62 2.93 26.40
CA ARG A 591 -19.19 3.72 27.52
C ARG A 591 -19.37 5.21 27.17
N LYS A 592 -18.47 5.80 26.35
CA LYS A 592 -18.65 7.18 25.89
C LYS A 592 -19.93 7.33 25.06
N PHE A 593 -20.19 6.40 24.13
CA PHE A 593 -21.43 6.40 23.33
C PHE A 593 -22.67 6.15 24.19
N GLU A 594 -22.62 5.22 25.15
CA GLU A 594 -23.73 4.93 26.07
C GLU A 594 -24.09 6.17 26.94
N ARG A 595 -23.08 6.88 27.44
CA ARG A 595 -23.30 8.13 28.17
C ARG A 595 -23.95 9.22 27.29
N LEU A 596 -23.46 9.36 26.06
CA LEU A 596 -24.03 10.31 25.11
C LEU A 596 -25.48 9.94 24.78
N GLN A 597 -25.77 8.64 24.58
CA GLN A 597 -27.13 8.14 24.34
C GLN A 597 -28.07 8.46 25.51
N ALA A 598 -27.60 8.22 26.76
CA ALA A 598 -28.38 8.51 27.96
C ALA A 598 -28.65 10.01 28.18
N SER A 599 -27.82 10.90 27.63
CA SER A 599 -28.00 12.35 27.70
C SER A 599 -29.04 12.89 26.72
N LEU A 600 -29.50 12.08 25.76
CA LEU A 600 -30.47 12.51 24.75
C LEU A 600 -31.91 12.46 25.32
N PRO A 601 -32.78 13.40 24.90
CA PRO A 601 -34.21 13.33 25.24
C PRO A 601 -34.80 12.02 24.71
N ALA A 602 -35.80 11.48 25.43
CA ALA A 602 -36.50 10.28 25.00
C ALA A 602 -37.05 10.46 23.58
N ALA A 603 -36.99 9.40 22.78
CA ALA A 603 -37.59 9.41 21.44
C ALA A 603 -39.12 9.61 21.62
N LYS A 604 -39.64 10.68 21.05
CA LYS A 604 -41.08 10.89 20.97
C LYS A 604 -41.69 9.93 19.95
#